data_af4b58ce4c3cd22859fdda0e4272ec03
#
_entry.id   af4b58ce4c3cd22859fdda0e4272ec03
#
_cell.length_a   1.000
_cell.length_b   1.000
_cell.length_c   1.000
_cell.angle_alpha   90.00
_cell.angle_beta   90.00
_cell.angle_gamma   90.00
#
_symmetry.space_group_name_H-M   'P 1'
#
loop_
_entity.id
_entity.type
_entity.pdbx_description
1 polymer ?
#
loop_
_entity_poly.entity_id
_entity_poly.type
_entity_poly.pdbx_seq_one_letter_code
_entity_poly.pdbx_strand_id
1 'polypeptide(L)'
;MTNLHKIRARIRSVNSTQQITRTMKMIAVSKLRKTQTSLAGVRLFADKSQAVLNALLAGDASFEHPYLAPRRRVGHVCYVVFWGNRGLCGAYNQLLLRHLEGLVRAEARPCSVIVCGRWGRDVLAGTDLPVRQIFSDLSDTPTMAEALEIAEVLKNLYRTGEADEIHLVYQHFDSVLHQTPTHRQLLPAAPEADAPAANNNYLFVPDAQTVLDNVLELYLNNTVYAVMLEARVGEHAARMTAMTAATDSTAELIEDLNLEFNRVRQAAITTEISEIVGGSAALKKSDKSD
;
A
#
# COMPACT_ATOMS: atom_id res chain seq x y z
N MET A 1 5.47 8.13 -46.30
CA MET A 1 4.56 9.02 -45.48
C MET A 1 3.89 8.29 -44.30
N THR A 2 3.50 7.06 -44.43
CA THR A 2 2.80 6.29 -43.37
C THR A 2 3.60 6.14 -42.05
N ASN A 3 4.95 6.07 -42.15
CA ASN A 3 5.82 5.84 -40.97
C ASN A 3 5.97 7.11 -40.11
N LEU A 4 6.15 8.29 -40.73
CA LEU A 4 6.24 9.58 -40.02
C LEU A 4 4.98 9.91 -39.22
N HIS A 5 3.79 9.62 -39.77
CA HIS A 5 2.52 9.83 -39.08
C HIS A 5 2.39 8.90 -37.86
N LYS A 6 2.85 7.64 -37.98
CA LYS A 6 2.86 6.68 -36.85
C LYS A 6 3.77 7.16 -35.71
N ILE A 7 5.00 7.58 -36.01
CA ILE A 7 5.94 8.07 -35.01
C ILE A 7 5.38 9.33 -34.32
N ARG A 8 4.83 10.27 -35.08
CA ARG A 8 4.21 11.48 -34.51
C ARG A 8 3.01 11.16 -33.61
N ALA A 9 2.18 10.19 -33.99
CA ALA A 9 1.07 9.73 -33.15
C ALA A 9 1.57 9.09 -31.85
N ARG A 10 2.66 8.30 -31.93
CA ARG A 10 3.29 7.70 -30.75
C ARG A 10 3.89 8.74 -29.82
N ILE A 11 4.60 9.75 -30.35
CA ILE A 11 5.10 10.89 -29.54
C ILE A 11 3.95 11.57 -28.81
N ARG A 12 2.83 11.85 -29.45
CA ARG A 12 1.66 12.47 -28.79
C ARG A 12 1.10 11.59 -27.69
N SER A 13 0.97 10.28 -27.91
CA SER A 13 0.48 9.33 -26.92
C SER A 13 1.40 9.27 -25.69
N VAL A 14 2.72 9.18 -25.90
CA VAL A 14 3.70 9.14 -24.79
C VAL A 14 3.74 10.46 -24.03
N ASN A 15 3.65 11.61 -24.69
CA ASN A 15 3.53 12.91 -24.02
C ASN A 15 2.28 12.98 -23.15
N SER A 16 1.13 12.48 -23.62
CA SER A 16 -0.09 12.40 -22.81
C SER A 16 0.08 11.50 -21.59
N THR A 17 0.72 10.34 -21.76
CA THR A 17 1.05 9.43 -20.66
C THR A 17 1.96 10.10 -19.64
N GLN A 18 3.01 10.80 -20.08
CA GLN A 18 3.91 11.54 -19.18
C GLN A 18 3.17 12.60 -18.37
N GLN A 19 2.24 13.32 -18.98
CA GLN A 19 1.43 14.31 -18.25
C GLN A 19 0.54 13.66 -17.19
N ILE A 20 -0.04 12.50 -17.49
CA ILE A 20 -0.85 11.73 -16.54
C ILE A 20 0.03 11.25 -15.38
N THR A 21 1.18 10.63 -15.64
CA THR A 21 2.07 10.12 -14.59
C THR A 21 2.59 11.24 -13.70
N ARG A 22 2.93 12.39 -14.28
CA ARG A 22 3.36 13.59 -13.54
C ARG A 22 2.25 14.13 -12.63
N THR A 23 1.02 14.17 -13.10
CA THR A 23 -0.14 14.59 -12.30
C THR A 23 -0.41 13.61 -11.16
N MET A 24 -0.36 12.29 -11.45
CA MET A 24 -0.54 11.25 -10.43
C MET A 24 0.56 11.28 -9.38
N LYS A 25 1.82 11.56 -9.75
CA LYS A 25 2.93 11.79 -8.82
C LYS A 25 2.61 12.94 -7.86
N MET A 26 2.14 14.09 -8.37
CA MET A 26 1.80 15.25 -7.55
C MET A 26 0.68 14.94 -6.55
N ILE A 27 -0.37 14.24 -7.00
CA ILE A 27 -1.46 13.81 -6.14
C ILE A 27 -0.94 12.86 -5.04
N ALA A 28 -0.09 11.89 -5.40
CA ALA A 28 0.49 10.95 -4.45
C ALA A 28 1.34 11.67 -3.39
N VAL A 29 2.17 12.65 -3.78
CA VAL A 29 2.98 13.47 -2.86
C VAL A 29 2.09 14.23 -1.88
N SER A 30 1.02 14.87 -2.36
CA SER A 30 0.08 15.62 -1.51
C SER A 30 -0.60 14.71 -0.47
N LYS A 31 -1.10 13.54 -0.92
CA LYS A 31 -1.73 12.56 -0.03
C LYS A 31 -0.74 11.95 0.95
N LEU A 32 0.47 11.62 0.49
CA LEU A 32 1.55 11.12 1.34
C LEU A 32 1.84 12.07 2.50
N ARG A 33 2.06 13.35 2.19
CA ARG A 33 2.36 14.36 3.22
C ARG A 33 1.23 14.47 4.25
N LYS A 34 -0.03 14.53 3.80
CA LYS A 34 -1.19 14.60 4.69
C LYS A 34 -1.27 13.39 5.62
N THR A 35 -1.12 12.19 5.06
CA THR A 35 -1.23 10.94 5.82
C THR A 35 -0.05 10.74 6.77
N GLN A 36 1.17 11.12 6.37
CA GLN A 36 2.35 11.10 7.24
C GLN A 36 2.21 11.98 8.48
N THR A 37 1.65 13.19 8.31
CA THR A 37 1.39 14.09 9.45
C THR A 37 0.41 13.46 10.44
N SER A 38 -0.64 12.81 9.95
CA SER A 38 -1.60 12.09 10.81
C SER A 38 -0.93 10.88 11.49
N LEU A 39 -0.13 10.11 10.77
CA LEU A 39 0.55 8.92 11.30
C LEU A 39 1.49 9.26 12.44
N ALA A 40 2.25 10.36 12.35
CA ALA A 40 3.21 10.76 13.39
C ALA A 40 2.53 10.96 14.76
N GLY A 41 1.37 11.61 14.78
CA GLY A 41 0.60 11.80 16.03
C GLY A 41 0.03 10.49 16.57
N VAL A 42 -0.50 9.65 15.69
CA VAL A 42 -1.10 8.36 16.08
C VAL A 42 -0.06 7.36 16.55
N ARG A 43 1.11 7.29 15.92
CA ARG A 43 2.23 6.43 16.38
C ARG A 43 2.64 6.80 17.81
N LEU A 44 2.86 8.10 18.07
CA LEU A 44 3.23 8.55 19.42
C LEU A 44 2.17 8.14 20.47
N PHE A 45 0.89 8.25 20.12
CA PHE A 45 -0.19 7.84 21.02
C PHE A 45 -0.24 6.32 21.19
N ALA A 46 -0.08 5.54 20.14
CA ALA A 46 -0.03 4.08 20.20
C ALA A 46 1.15 3.58 21.06
N ASP A 47 2.34 4.18 20.89
CA ASP A 47 3.53 3.85 21.67
C ASP A 47 3.32 4.16 23.16
N LYS A 48 2.69 5.29 23.48
CA LYS A 48 2.36 5.65 24.88
C LYS A 48 1.30 4.74 25.48
N SER A 49 0.28 4.36 24.70
CA SER A 49 -0.74 3.40 25.15
C SER A 49 -0.12 2.01 25.40
N GLN A 50 0.79 1.57 24.55
CA GLN A 50 1.55 0.33 24.75
C GLN A 50 2.41 0.41 26.00
N ALA A 51 3.11 1.53 26.24
CA ALA A 51 3.93 1.71 27.44
C ALA A 51 3.10 1.66 28.73
N VAL A 52 1.91 2.27 28.73
CA VAL A 52 0.99 2.20 29.87
C VAL A 52 0.47 0.77 30.08
N LEU A 53 0.12 0.07 28.99
CA LEU A 53 -0.32 -1.34 29.06
C LEU A 53 0.81 -2.23 29.63
N ASN A 54 2.05 -2.07 29.13
CA ASN A 54 3.19 -2.81 29.63
C ASN A 54 3.46 -2.52 31.13
N ALA A 55 3.30 -1.27 31.55
CA ALA A 55 3.46 -0.88 32.95
C ALA A 55 2.38 -1.48 33.85
N LEU A 56 1.12 -1.56 33.39
CA LEU A 56 0.02 -2.23 34.10
C LEU A 56 0.32 -3.72 34.26
N LEU A 57 0.75 -4.38 33.17
CA LEU A 57 0.98 -5.83 33.16
C LEU A 57 2.25 -6.25 33.90
N ALA A 58 3.24 -5.35 34.07
CA ALA A 58 4.46 -5.60 34.85
C ALA A 58 4.21 -5.48 36.38
N GLY A 59 3.09 -4.93 36.82
CA GLY A 59 2.69 -4.88 38.23
C GLY A 59 2.26 -6.25 38.73
N ASP A 60 2.27 -6.43 40.05
CA ASP A 60 1.89 -7.66 40.74
C ASP A 60 0.38 -8.05 40.64
N ALA A 61 -0.39 -7.36 39.87
CA ALA A 61 -1.82 -7.62 39.72
C ALA A 61 -2.04 -8.76 38.70
N SER A 62 -2.67 -9.83 39.16
CA SER A 62 -3.20 -10.90 38.29
C SER A 62 -4.44 -10.38 37.57
N PHE A 63 -4.22 -9.68 36.45
CA PHE A 63 -5.32 -9.20 35.63
C PHE A 63 -5.96 -10.35 34.84
N GLU A 64 -7.24 -10.54 34.99
CA GLU A 64 -8.06 -11.40 34.16
C GLU A 64 -8.82 -10.55 33.14
N HIS A 65 -8.34 -10.54 31.90
CA HIS A 65 -9.05 -9.90 30.80
C HIS A 65 -9.07 -10.80 29.56
N PRO A 66 -10.23 -10.94 28.88
CA PRO A 66 -10.36 -11.83 27.71
C PRO A 66 -9.33 -11.54 26.60
N TYR A 67 -8.92 -10.29 26.41
CA TYR A 67 -7.98 -9.87 25.37
C TYR A 67 -6.50 -10.09 25.71
N LEU A 68 -6.17 -10.39 26.96
CA LEU A 68 -4.80 -10.67 27.41
C LEU A 68 -4.50 -12.18 27.50
N ALA A 69 -5.51 -12.94 27.89
CA ALA A 69 -5.33 -14.36 28.14
C ALA A 69 -5.16 -15.14 26.81
N PRO A 70 -4.00 -15.77 26.57
CA PRO A 70 -3.88 -16.68 25.45
C PRO A 70 -4.86 -17.85 25.62
N ARG A 71 -5.54 -18.23 24.56
CA ARG A 71 -6.42 -19.37 24.56
C ARG A 71 -5.63 -20.66 24.86
N ARG A 72 -6.13 -21.53 25.71
CA ARG A 72 -5.48 -22.81 26.05
C ARG A 72 -5.16 -23.67 24.81
N ARG A 73 -5.97 -23.51 23.75
CA ARG A 73 -5.77 -24.16 22.45
C ARG A 73 -6.17 -23.17 21.38
N VAL A 74 -5.22 -22.74 20.60
CA VAL A 74 -5.48 -21.90 19.43
C VAL A 74 -6.00 -22.80 18.30
N GLY A 75 -7.28 -22.67 18.01
CA GLY A 75 -7.96 -23.45 16.98
C GLY A 75 -8.11 -22.72 15.65
N HIS A 76 -8.14 -21.38 15.68
CA HIS A 76 -8.39 -20.56 14.49
C HIS A 76 -7.59 -19.26 14.50
N VAL A 77 -6.91 -18.96 13.38
CA VAL A 77 -6.13 -17.72 13.19
C VAL A 77 -6.82 -16.81 12.18
N CYS A 78 -6.92 -15.51 12.49
CA CYS A 78 -7.48 -14.53 11.59
C CYS A 78 -6.40 -13.54 11.13
N TYR A 79 -6.18 -13.42 9.81
CA TYR A 79 -5.30 -12.44 9.19
C TYR A 79 -6.11 -11.27 8.65
N VAL A 80 -5.85 -10.08 9.15
CA VAL A 80 -6.48 -8.82 8.72
C VAL A 80 -5.51 -8.08 7.82
N VAL A 81 -5.78 -7.99 6.54
CA VAL A 81 -4.81 -7.49 5.55
C VAL A 81 -5.19 -6.13 5.02
N PHE A 82 -4.29 -5.16 5.14
CA PHE A 82 -4.49 -3.78 4.71
C PHE A 82 -3.83 -3.52 3.36
N TRP A 83 -4.60 -3.71 2.29
CA TRP A 83 -4.18 -3.42 0.92
C TRP A 83 -4.42 -1.98 0.49
N GLY A 84 -3.80 -1.60 -0.61
CA GLY A 84 -4.11 -0.35 -1.29
C GLY A 84 -5.52 -0.34 -1.90
N ASN A 85 -6.05 0.86 -2.10
CA ASN A 85 -7.34 1.03 -2.79
C ASN A 85 -7.19 1.03 -4.31
N ARG A 86 -6.00 1.34 -4.83
CA ARG A 86 -5.75 1.54 -6.27
C ARG A 86 -4.44 0.87 -6.68
N GLY A 87 -4.34 0.56 -7.98
CA GLY A 87 -3.11 0.13 -8.62
C GLY A 87 -2.11 1.26 -8.86
N LEU A 88 -1.16 1.01 -9.74
CA LEU A 88 -0.07 1.94 -10.13
C LEU A 88 0.82 2.34 -8.94
N CYS A 89 0.98 1.46 -7.98
CA CYS A 89 1.85 1.59 -6.81
C CYS A 89 3.02 0.59 -6.84
N GLY A 90 3.53 0.28 -8.03
CA GLY A 90 4.62 -0.68 -8.20
C GLY A 90 4.25 -2.07 -7.66
N ALA A 91 5.17 -2.69 -6.95
CA ALA A 91 5.01 -4.03 -6.38
C ALA A 91 4.28 -4.06 -5.03
N TYR A 92 3.85 -2.93 -4.48
CA TYR A 92 3.29 -2.78 -3.13
C TYR A 92 2.25 -3.86 -2.77
N ASN A 93 1.19 -3.95 -3.57
CA ASN A 93 0.11 -4.90 -3.31
C ASN A 93 0.53 -6.36 -3.56
N GLN A 94 1.37 -6.61 -4.56
CA GLN A 94 1.85 -7.96 -4.89
C GLN A 94 2.78 -8.53 -3.83
N LEU A 95 3.63 -7.71 -3.24
CA LEU A 95 4.51 -8.12 -2.15
C LEU A 95 3.68 -8.51 -0.92
N LEU A 96 2.63 -7.75 -0.63
CA LEU A 96 1.72 -8.06 0.49
C LEU A 96 0.93 -9.35 0.24
N LEU A 97 0.48 -9.59 -1.00
CA LEU A 97 -0.20 -10.84 -1.36
C LEU A 97 0.72 -12.05 -1.14
N ARG A 98 1.96 -12.00 -1.64
CA ARG A 98 2.93 -13.08 -1.46
C ARG A 98 3.23 -13.34 0.02
N HIS A 99 3.32 -12.28 0.81
CA HIS A 99 3.53 -12.39 2.26
C HIS A 99 2.36 -13.09 2.93
N LEU A 100 1.10 -12.70 2.62
CA LEU A 100 -0.10 -13.36 3.12
C LEU A 100 -0.16 -14.83 2.70
N GLU A 101 0.08 -15.14 1.43
CA GLU A 101 0.11 -16.53 0.96
C GLU A 101 1.16 -17.38 1.69
N GLY A 102 2.31 -16.77 1.97
CA GLY A 102 3.36 -17.42 2.77
C GLY A 102 2.90 -17.73 4.19
N LEU A 103 2.22 -16.79 4.84
CA LEU A 103 1.65 -16.95 6.18
C LEU A 103 0.59 -18.06 6.20
N VAL A 104 -0.36 -18.00 5.27
CA VAL A 104 -1.45 -18.99 5.19
C VAL A 104 -0.93 -20.39 4.88
N ARG A 105 0.09 -20.53 4.03
CA ARG A 105 0.72 -21.84 3.73
C ARG A 105 1.52 -22.41 4.89
N ALA A 106 2.16 -21.55 5.67
CA ALA A 106 2.93 -21.96 6.83
C ALA A 106 2.05 -22.29 8.04
N GLU A 107 0.80 -21.80 8.04
CA GLU A 107 -0.15 -22.02 9.12
C GLU A 107 -0.78 -23.41 9.01
N ALA A 108 -0.57 -24.23 10.03
CA ALA A 108 -1.14 -25.57 10.10
C ALA A 108 -2.57 -25.60 10.64
N ARG A 109 -3.01 -24.50 11.23
CA ARG A 109 -4.33 -24.33 11.85
C ARG A 109 -5.33 -23.76 10.86
N PRO A 110 -6.63 -23.99 11.03
CA PRO A 110 -7.65 -23.27 10.28
C PRO A 110 -7.43 -21.76 10.37
N CYS A 111 -7.48 -21.08 9.24
CA CYS A 111 -7.30 -19.65 9.20
C CYS A 111 -8.41 -18.96 8.39
N SER A 112 -8.61 -17.68 8.61
CA SER A 112 -9.48 -16.82 7.82
C SER A 112 -8.81 -15.49 7.51
N VAL A 113 -9.27 -14.82 6.44
CA VAL A 113 -8.73 -13.56 5.98
C VAL A 113 -9.82 -12.49 6.00
N ILE A 114 -9.54 -11.35 6.63
CA ILE A 114 -10.33 -10.12 6.52
C ILE A 114 -9.58 -9.17 5.59
N VAL A 115 -10.29 -8.66 4.60
CA VAL A 115 -9.74 -7.83 3.53
C VAL A 115 -10.06 -6.37 3.80
N CYS A 116 -9.05 -5.53 3.93
CA CYS A 116 -9.18 -4.08 4.06
C CYS A 116 -8.57 -3.41 2.81
N GLY A 117 -9.42 -2.89 1.90
CA GLY A 117 -9.01 -2.22 0.66
C GLY A 117 -9.54 -2.89 -0.61
N ARG A 118 -9.81 -2.06 -1.61
CA ARG A 118 -10.46 -2.52 -2.87
C ARG A 118 -9.61 -3.48 -3.67
N TRP A 119 -8.30 -3.24 -3.72
CA TRP A 119 -7.40 -4.10 -4.50
C TRP A 119 -7.43 -5.55 -4.00
N GLY A 120 -7.43 -5.74 -2.68
CA GLY A 120 -7.52 -7.07 -2.08
C GLY A 120 -8.82 -7.78 -2.43
N ARG A 121 -9.95 -7.07 -2.39
CA ARG A 121 -11.25 -7.62 -2.84
C ARG A 121 -11.18 -8.16 -4.26
N ASP A 122 -10.64 -7.37 -5.18
CA ASP A 122 -10.64 -7.68 -6.61
C ASP A 122 -9.70 -8.85 -6.94
N VAL A 123 -8.57 -8.95 -6.23
CA VAL A 123 -7.58 -10.02 -6.47
C VAL A 123 -7.96 -11.33 -5.77
N LEU A 124 -8.45 -11.25 -4.54
CA LEU A 124 -8.79 -12.45 -3.77
C LEU A 124 -10.04 -13.17 -4.28
N ALA A 125 -10.89 -12.50 -5.06
CA ALA A 125 -12.03 -13.15 -5.72
C ALA A 125 -11.64 -14.32 -6.65
N GLY A 126 -10.36 -14.40 -7.07
CA GLY A 126 -9.82 -15.48 -7.91
C GLY A 126 -8.84 -16.42 -7.18
N THR A 127 -8.78 -16.37 -5.85
CA THR A 127 -7.88 -17.22 -5.04
C THR A 127 -8.66 -18.13 -4.11
N ASP A 128 -8.02 -19.23 -3.69
CA ASP A 128 -8.60 -20.18 -2.71
C ASP A 128 -8.39 -19.72 -1.25
N LEU A 129 -8.01 -18.47 -1.02
CA LEU A 129 -7.81 -17.95 0.33
C LEU A 129 -9.17 -17.83 1.05
N PRO A 130 -9.25 -18.21 2.34
CA PRO A 130 -10.49 -18.26 3.11
C PRO A 130 -10.94 -16.86 3.53
N VAL A 131 -11.45 -16.07 2.58
CA VAL A 131 -11.94 -14.71 2.83
C VAL A 131 -13.25 -14.76 3.63
N ARG A 132 -13.23 -14.10 4.78
CA ARG A 132 -14.38 -14.03 5.69
C ARG A 132 -15.19 -12.74 5.53
N GLN A 133 -14.50 -11.60 5.46
CA GLN A 133 -15.12 -10.28 5.40
C GLN A 133 -14.28 -9.31 4.58
N ILE A 134 -14.93 -8.34 3.96
CA ILE A 134 -14.28 -7.35 3.10
C ILE A 134 -14.74 -5.95 3.49
N PHE A 135 -13.78 -5.07 3.80
CA PHE A 135 -13.95 -3.64 3.98
C PHE A 135 -13.40 -2.93 2.73
N SER A 136 -14.25 -2.67 1.74
CA SER A 136 -13.82 -2.09 0.44
C SER A 136 -13.86 -0.57 0.40
N ASP A 137 -14.66 0.06 1.24
CA ASP A 137 -15.00 1.49 1.13
C ASP A 137 -14.18 2.38 2.07
N LEU A 138 -12.95 1.94 2.38
CA LEU A 138 -12.02 2.71 3.21
C LEU A 138 -11.52 3.95 2.45
N SER A 139 -11.46 5.07 3.15
CA SER A 139 -11.01 6.34 2.59
C SER A 139 -9.51 6.35 2.26
N ASP A 140 -9.11 7.25 1.35
CA ASP A 140 -7.69 7.49 1.02
C ASP A 140 -6.94 8.17 2.20
N THR A 141 -7.67 8.78 3.12
CA THR A 141 -7.15 9.27 4.40
C THR A 141 -8.01 8.62 5.50
N PRO A 142 -7.60 7.49 6.09
CA PRO A 142 -8.36 6.78 7.10
C PRO A 142 -8.80 7.68 8.25
N THR A 143 -9.99 7.43 8.76
CA THR A 143 -10.54 8.11 9.92
C THR A 143 -10.57 7.15 11.12
N MET A 144 -10.63 7.73 12.33
CA MET A 144 -10.79 6.91 13.54
C MET A 144 -12.11 6.12 13.53
N ALA A 145 -13.16 6.66 12.92
CA ALA A 145 -14.45 5.97 12.81
C ALA A 145 -14.35 4.67 11.99
N GLU A 146 -13.65 4.70 10.84
CA GLU A 146 -13.38 3.50 10.03
C GLU A 146 -12.52 2.47 10.82
N ALA A 147 -11.56 2.94 11.60
CA ALA A 147 -10.73 2.07 12.42
C ALA A 147 -11.52 1.42 13.55
N LEU A 148 -12.42 2.16 14.20
CA LEU A 148 -13.30 1.64 15.23
C LEU A 148 -14.25 0.56 14.70
N GLU A 149 -14.82 0.76 13.50
CA GLU A 149 -15.68 -0.24 12.86
C GLU A 149 -14.93 -1.57 12.66
N ILE A 150 -13.70 -1.51 12.13
CA ILE A 150 -12.87 -2.70 11.95
C ILE A 150 -12.51 -3.30 13.31
N ALA A 151 -12.05 -2.49 14.28
CA ALA A 151 -11.65 -2.96 15.60
C ALA A 151 -12.78 -3.67 16.34
N GLU A 152 -14.02 -3.17 16.24
CA GLU A 152 -15.20 -3.81 16.84
C GLU A 152 -15.47 -5.20 16.24
N VAL A 153 -15.34 -5.34 14.93
CA VAL A 153 -15.47 -6.66 14.29
C VAL A 153 -14.40 -7.61 14.81
N LEU A 154 -13.15 -7.17 14.92
CA LEU A 154 -12.04 -8.00 15.40
C LEU A 154 -12.20 -8.41 16.84
N LYS A 155 -12.56 -7.46 17.71
CA LYS A 155 -12.86 -7.72 19.15
C LYS A 155 -14.00 -8.73 19.31
N ASN A 156 -15.04 -8.59 18.49
CA ASN A 156 -16.17 -9.51 18.47
C ASN A 156 -15.75 -10.94 18.09
N LEU A 157 -14.99 -11.09 17.00
CA LEU A 157 -14.49 -12.40 16.55
C LEU A 157 -13.67 -13.11 17.64
N TYR A 158 -12.82 -12.35 18.33
CA TYR A 158 -12.03 -12.87 19.41
C TYR A 158 -12.90 -13.24 20.62
N ARG A 159 -13.85 -12.39 21.02
CA ARG A 159 -14.74 -12.59 22.15
C ARG A 159 -15.66 -13.79 21.97
N THR A 160 -16.22 -13.99 20.77
CA THR A 160 -17.10 -15.14 20.45
C THR A 160 -16.33 -16.45 20.28
N GLY A 161 -14.99 -16.41 20.22
CA GLY A 161 -14.15 -17.59 19.99
C GLY A 161 -14.12 -18.07 18.53
N GLU A 162 -14.54 -17.21 17.61
CA GLU A 162 -14.47 -17.48 16.17
C GLU A 162 -13.05 -17.25 15.61
N ALA A 163 -12.22 -16.51 16.33
CA ALA A 163 -10.79 -16.39 16.12
C ALA A 163 -10.08 -16.39 17.47
N ASP A 164 -9.04 -17.20 17.61
CA ASP A 164 -8.23 -17.34 18.82
C ASP A 164 -6.95 -16.50 18.76
N GLU A 165 -6.50 -16.19 17.56
CA GLU A 165 -5.42 -15.24 17.27
C GLU A 165 -5.83 -14.31 16.13
N ILE A 166 -5.49 -13.03 16.25
CA ILE A 166 -5.74 -12.03 15.21
C ILE A 166 -4.43 -11.32 14.89
N HIS A 167 -4.04 -11.36 13.61
CA HIS A 167 -2.83 -10.72 13.10
C HIS A 167 -3.18 -9.65 12.09
N LEU A 168 -2.59 -8.45 12.24
CA LEU A 168 -2.64 -7.37 11.26
C LEU A 168 -1.50 -7.56 10.27
N VAL A 169 -1.81 -7.63 8.98
CA VAL A 169 -0.86 -7.82 7.88
C VAL A 169 -0.85 -6.56 7.03
N TYR A 170 0.30 -5.93 6.90
CA TYR A 170 0.44 -4.64 6.22
C TYR A 170 1.86 -4.41 5.71
N GLN A 171 2.08 -3.32 4.97
CA GLN A 171 3.42 -2.86 4.60
C GLN A 171 3.91 -1.87 5.66
N HIS A 172 4.90 -2.27 6.44
CA HIS A 172 5.59 -1.35 7.35
C HIS A 172 6.29 -0.24 6.58
N PHE A 173 6.09 1.00 7.00
CA PHE A 173 6.66 2.16 6.35
C PHE A 173 7.98 2.55 7.04
N ASP A 174 9.10 2.14 6.45
CA ASP A 174 10.44 2.52 6.89
C ASP A 174 10.83 3.88 6.32
N SER A 175 10.63 4.04 5.01
CA SER A 175 10.92 5.28 4.27
C SER A 175 10.10 5.35 2.98
N VAL A 176 10.20 6.46 2.28
CA VAL A 176 9.54 6.65 0.96
C VAL A 176 9.99 5.60 -0.07
N LEU A 177 11.23 5.12 0.03
CA LEU A 177 11.80 4.13 -0.88
C LEU A 177 11.68 2.69 -0.38
N HIS A 178 11.41 2.51 0.92
CA HIS A 178 11.41 1.20 1.56
C HIS A 178 10.13 0.97 2.32
N GLN A 179 9.39 -0.06 1.91
CA GLN A 179 8.23 -0.59 2.62
C GLN A 179 8.39 -2.10 2.71
N THR A 180 8.24 -2.64 3.90
CA THR A 180 8.46 -4.06 4.18
C THR A 180 7.16 -4.76 4.55
N PRO A 181 6.74 -5.81 3.83
CA PRO A 181 5.58 -6.61 4.24
C PRO A 181 5.81 -7.20 5.61
N THR A 182 4.91 -6.96 6.53
CA THR A 182 5.02 -7.43 7.91
C THR A 182 3.68 -7.89 8.44
N HIS A 183 3.71 -8.64 9.53
CA HIS A 183 2.54 -8.95 10.32
C HIS A 183 2.81 -8.71 11.81
N ARG A 184 1.76 -8.30 12.52
CA ARG A 184 1.80 -8.03 13.96
C ARG A 184 0.58 -8.66 14.59
N GLN A 185 0.76 -9.37 15.69
CA GLN A 185 -0.35 -9.87 16.49
C GLN A 185 -1.08 -8.70 17.18
N LEU A 186 -2.40 -8.68 17.04
CA LEU A 186 -3.28 -7.74 17.73
C LEU A 186 -3.91 -8.38 18.95
N LEU A 187 -4.41 -9.59 18.79
CA LEU A 187 -5.05 -10.38 19.86
C LEU A 187 -4.53 -11.82 19.87
N PRO A 188 -4.30 -12.40 21.07
CA PRO A 188 -4.30 -11.74 22.37
C PRO A 188 -3.24 -10.62 22.43
N ALA A 189 -3.56 -9.56 23.18
CA ALA A 189 -2.64 -8.44 23.40
C ALA A 189 -1.54 -8.90 24.37
N ALA A 190 -0.36 -9.17 23.81
CA ALA A 190 0.81 -9.54 24.61
C ALA A 190 1.65 -8.31 24.97
N PRO A 191 2.25 -8.23 26.16
CA PRO A 191 3.27 -7.24 26.45
C PRO A 191 4.46 -7.46 25.51
N GLU A 192 5.12 -6.37 25.09
CA GLU A 192 6.38 -6.49 24.36
C GLU A 192 7.46 -7.11 25.25
N ALA A 193 8.11 -8.17 24.74
CA ALA A 193 9.09 -8.94 25.51
C ALA A 193 10.30 -8.11 26.01
N ASP A 194 10.63 -7.03 25.33
CA ASP A 194 11.75 -6.13 25.61
C ASP A 194 11.32 -4.80 26.27
N ALA A 195 10.08 -4.70 26.77
CA ALA A 195 9.64 -3.49 27.43
C ALA A 195 10.50 -3.24 28.67
N PRO A 196 11.12 -2.05 28.83
CA PRO A 196 11.85 -1.75 30.02
C PRO A 196 10.94 -1.85 31.23
N ALA A 197 11.41 -2.56 32.28
CA ALA A 197 10.69 -2.67 33.54
C ALA A 197 10.34 -1.25 34.03
N ALA A 198 9.07 -0.89 33.91
CA ALA A 198 8.60 0.42 34.34
C ALA A 198 8.78 0.51 35.86
N ASN A 199 9.43 1.56 36.33
CA ASN A 199 9.51 1.91 37.75
C ASN A 199 8.09 2.35 38.16
N ASN A 200 7.29 1.41 38.67
CA ASN A 200 5.85 1.54 38.72
C ASN A 200 5.36 2.07 40.06
N ASN A 201 5.41 3.38 40.24
CA ASN A 201 4.64 4.09 41.21
C ASN A 201 3.38 4.73 40.59
N TYR A 202 2.61 3.96 39.79
CA TYR A 202 1.34 4.47 39.27
C TYR A 202 0.25 4.37 40.33
N LEU A 203 -0.48 5.44 40.48
CA LEU A 203 -1.73 5.44 41.23
C LEU A 203 -2.89 5.24 40.25
N PHE A 204 -3.60 4.14 40.37
CA PHE A 204 -4.73 3.82 39.52
C PHE A 204 -6.04 4.35 40.14
N VAL A 205 -6.82 5.11 39.37
CA VAL A 205 -8.07 5.72 39.80
C VAL A 205 -9.16 5.42 38.76
N PRO A 206 -10.27 4.79 39.09
CA PRO A 206 -10.69 4.36 40.46
C PRO A 206 -9.95 3.12 40.98
N ASP A 207 -9.61 2.18 40.07
CA ASP A 207 -8.93 0.91 40.36
C ASP A 207 -8.16 0.42 39.12
N ALA A 208 -7.25 -0.52 39.33
CA ALA A 208 -6.34 -1.00 38.25
C ALA A 208 -7.09 -1.78 37.17
N GLN A 209 -8.17 -2.52 37.50
CA GLN A 209 -8.93 -3.28 36.48
C GLN A 209 -9.71 -2.35 35.55
N THR A 210 -10.38 -1.34 36.06
CA THR A 210 -11.09 -0.33 35.25
C THR A 210 -10.14 0.44 34.34
N VAL A 211 -8.93 0.77 34.83
CA VAL A 211 -7.91 1.43 34.05
C VAL A 211 -7.42 0.49 32.95
N LEU A 212 -7.18 -0.78 33.23
CA LEU A 212 -6.75 -1.78 32.24
C LEU A 212 -7.78 -1.95 31.12
N ASP A 213 -9.06 -2.09 31.46
CA ASP A 213 -10.15 -2.27 30.48
C ASP A 213 -10.19 -1.09 29.49
N ASN A 214 -10.09 0.14 30.01
CA ASN A 214 -10.06 1.35 29.18
C ASN A 214 -8.78 1.46 28.34
N VAL A 215 -7.61 1.13 28.90
CA VAL A 215 -6.33 1.19 28.21
C VAL A 215 -6.27 0.13 27.08
N LEU A 216 -6.78 -1.08 27.32
CA LEU A 216 -6.87 -2.13 26.31
C LEU A 216 -7.75 -1.71 25.14
N GLU A 217 -8.92 -1.14 25.39
CA GLU A 217 -9.79 -0.61 24.35
C GLU A 217 -9.08 0.46 23.52
N LEU A 218 -8.45 1.43 24.18
CA LEU A 218 -7.67 2.46 23.50
C LEU A 218 -6.51 1.89 22.68
N TYR A 219 -5.76 0.95 23.25
CA TYR A 219 -4.63 0.30 22.59
C TYR A 219 -5.07 -0.44 21.34
N LEU A 220 -6.10 -1.27 21.40
CA LEU A 220 -6.59 -2.04 20.25
C LEU A 220 -7.08 -1.12 19.13
N ASN A 221 -7.92 -0.15 19.48
CA ASN A 221 -8.48 0.80 18.52
C ASN A 221 -7.39 1.64 17.83
N ASN A 222 -6.43 2.16 18.61
CA ASN A 222 -5.34 2.96 18.06
C ASN A 222 -4.33 2.14 17.27
N THR A 223 -4.10 0.88 17.62
CA THR A 223 -3.22 -0.01 16.86
C THR A 223 -3.82 -0.28 15.48
N VAL A 224 -5.11 -0.57 15.39
CA VAL A 224 -5.78 -0.71 14.07
C VAL A 224 -5.70 0.58 13.27
N TYR A 225 -5.95 1.73 13.90
CA TYR A 225 -5.88 3.03 13.23
C TYR A 225 -4.46 3.37 12.74
N ALA A 226 -3.45 3.11 13.56
CA ALA A 226 -2.05 3.31 13.20
C ALA A 226 -1.65 2.46 11.97
N VAL A 227 -2.02 1.18 11.98
CA VAL A 227 -1.75 0.27 10.86
C VAL A 227 -2.50 0.70 9.58
N MET A 228 -3.74 1.15 9.69
CA MET A 228 -4.48 1.70 8.53
C MET A 228 -3.79 2.92 7.94
N LEU A 229 -3.35 3.87 8.77
CA LEU A 229 -2.61 5.04 8.31
C LEU A 229 -1.27 4.65 7.70
N GLU A 230 -0.55 3.74 8.33
CA GLU A 230 0.75 3.26 7.85
C GLU A 230 0.65 2.59 6.48
N ALA A 231 -0.34 1.71 6.28
CA ALA A 231 -0.62 1.10 5.00
C ALA A 231 -0.92 2.16 3.91
N ARG A 232 -1.65 3.23 4.24
CA ARG A 232 -1.92 4.33 3.29
C ARG A 232 -0.69 5.16 2.99
N VAL A 233 0.14 5.44 3.98
CA VAL A 233 1.44 6.12 3.77
C VAL A 233 2.30 5.30 2.82
N GLY A 234 2.42 3.99 3.05
CA GLY A 234 3.16 3.07 2.19
C GLY A 234 2.60 3.04 0.76
N GLU A 235 1.28 2.92 0.58
CA GLU A 235 0.62 2.96 -0.72
C GLU A 235 0.91 4.25 -1.50
N HIS A 236 0.82 5.41 -0.82
CA HIS A 236 1.09 6.70 -1.47
C HIS A 236 2.56 6.90 -1.79
N ALA A 237 3.47 6.44 -0.94
CA ALA A 237 4.91 6.46 -1.17
C ALA A 237 5.30 5.58 -2.37
N ALA A 238 4.82 4.34 -2.40
CA ALA A 238 5.06 3.41 -3.50
C ALA A 238 4.50 3.95 -4.83
N ARG A 239 3.32 4.56 -4.80
CA ARG A 239 2.74 5.20 -5.99
C ARG A 239 3.55 6.41 -6.44
N MET A 240 4.01 7.24 -5.54
CA MET A 240 4.88 8.38 -5.87
C MET A 240 6.16 7.91 -6.56
N THR A 241 6.82 6.89 -6.02
CA THR A 241 8.05 6.32 -6.58
C THR A 241 7.79 5.70 -7.96
N ALA A 242 6.73 4.90 -8.11
CA ALA A 242 6.36 4.29 -9.38
C ALA A 242 6.03 5.35 -10.47
N MET A 243 5.30 6.41 -10.10
CA MET A 243 4.96 7.49 -11.03
C MET A 243 6.17 8.38 -11.36
N THR A 244 7.14 8.50 -10.46
CA THR A 244 8.42 9.16 -10.77
C THR A 244 9.18 8.37 -11.83
N ALA A 245 9.41 7.10 -11.61
CA ALA A 245 10.08 6.22 -12.57
C ALA A 245 9.36 6.19 -13.94
N ALA A 246 8.02 6.12 -13.94
CA ALA A 246 7.24 6.16 -15.17
C ALA A 246 7.37 7.51 -15.92
N THR A 247 7.43 8.62 -15.20
CA THR A 247 7.62 9.96 -15.80
C THR A 247 8.99 10.09 -16.41
N ASP A 248 10.02 9.59 -15.75
CA ASP A 248 11.40 9.63 -16.23
C ASP A 248 11.58 8.71 -17.48
N SER A 249 11.08 7.47 -17.43
CA SER A 249 11.10 6.55 -18.58
C SER A 249 10.31 7.08 -19.79
N THR A 250 9.20 7.81 -19.56
CA THR A 250 8.47 8.43 -20.66
C THR A 250 9.22 9.63 -21.25
N ALA A 251 10.03 10.36 -20.46
CA ALA A 251 10.87 11.44 -20.97
C ALA A 251 11.96 10.88 -21.91
N GLU A 252 12.67 9.84 -21.49
CA GLU A 252 13.66 9.15 -22.33
C GLU A 252 13.04 8.62 -23.62
N LEU A 253 11.89 7.97 -23.55
CA LEU A 253 11.20 7.46 -24.73
C LEU A 253 10.77 8.57 -25.70
N ILE A 254 10.39 9.76 -25.21
CA ILE A 254 10.06 10.92 -26.05
C ILE A 254 11.31 11.41 -26.79
N GLU A 255 12.46 11.46 -26.10
CA GLU A 255 13.73 11.84 -26.72
C GLU A 255 14.11 10.89 -27.85
N ASP A 256 14.09 9.58 -27.60
CA ASP A 256 14.37 8.54 -28.60
C ASP A 256 13.44 8.64 -29.81
N LEU A 257 12.15 8.79 -29.57
CA LEU A 257 11.16 8.94 -30.63
C LEU A 257 11.36 10.21 -31.47
N ASN A 258 11.84 11.31 -30.86
CA ASN A 258 12.16 12.53 -31.58
C ASN A 258 13.40 12.35 -32.47
N LEU A 259 14.41 11.65 -31.99
CA LEU A 259 15.59 11.29 -32.81
C LEU A 259 15.19 10.42 -34.01
N GLU A 260 14.38 9.38 -33.77
CA GLU A 260 13.83 8.53 -34.84
C GLU A 260 13.01 9.33 -35.86
N PHE A 261 12.11 10.19 -35.36
CA PHE A 261 11.30 11.06 -36.20
C PHE A 261 12.16 11.95 -37.13
N ASN A 262 13.19 12.59 -36.57
CA ASN A 262 14.09 13.45 -37.34
C ASN A 262 14.87 12.66 -38.41
N ARG A 263 15.35 11.45 -38.05
CA ARG A 263 16.05 10.55 -39.00
C ARG A 263 15.14 10.14 -40.15
N VAL A 264 13.94 9.68 -39.86
CA VAL A 264 12.98 9.25 -40.90
C VAL A 264 12.53 10.43 -41.75
N ARG A 265 12.33 11.62 -41.13
CA ARG A 265 11.99 12.85 -41.85
C ARG A 265 13.09 13.25 -42.84
N GLN A 266 14.37 13.25 -42.41
CA GLN A 266 15.49 13.57 -43.27
C GLN A 266 15.61 12.57 -44.45
N ALA A 267 15.45 11.27 -44.17
CA ALA A 267 15.47 10.25 -45.23
C ALA A 267 14.31 10.47 -46.22
N ALA A 268 13.11 10.77 -45.75
CA ALA A 268 11.98 11.05 -46.64
C ALA A 268 12.22 12.28 -47.52
N ILE A 269 12.74 13.38 -46.95
CA ILE A 269 13.10 14.59 -47.71
C ILE A 269 14.16 14.29 -48.75
N THR A 270 15.22 13.53 -48.39
CA THR A 270 16.26 13.16 -49.31
C THR A 270 15.74 12.32 -50.51
N THR A 271 14.85 11.38 -50.22
CA THR A 271 14.19 10.57 -51.25
C THR A 271 13.34 11.44 -52.17
N GLU A 272 12.54 12.33 -51.63
CA GLU A 272 11.69 13.25 -52.41
C GLU A 272 12.50 14.19 -53.30
N ILE A 273 13.58 14.77 -52.78
CA ILE A 273 14.53 15.57 -53.58
C ILE A 273 15.15 14.74 -54.68
N SER A 274 15.61 13.50 -54.41
CA SER A 274 16.20 12.62 -55.38
C SER A 274 15.23 12.22 -56.50
N GLU A 275 13.97 11.98 -56.15
CA GLU A 275 12.89 11.70 -57.11
C GLU A 275 12.63 12.90 -58.04
N ILE A 276 12.54 14.13 -57.46
CA ILE A 276 12.35 15.37 -58.24
C ILE A 276 13.52 15.60 -59.18
N VAL A 277 14.76 15.49 -58.69
CA VAL A 277 15.96 15.68 -59.51
C VAL A 277 16.07 14.62 -60.61
N GLY A 278 15.81 13.35 -60.26
CA GLY A 278 15.79 12.24 -61.22
C GLY A 278 14.74 12.41 -62.33
N GLY A 279 13.50 12.81 -61.92
CA GLY A 279 12.42 13.14 -62.86
C GLY A 279 12.75 14.30 -63.80
N SER A 280 13.34 15.38 -63.28
CA SER A 280 13.78 16.52 -64.07
C SER A 280 14.90 16.15 -65.06
N ALA A 281 15.86 15.30 -64.65
CA ALA A 281 16.92 14.84 -65.53
C ALA A 281 16.42 13.90 -66.68
N ALA A 282 15.37 13.08 -66.34
CA ALA A 282 14.73 12.22 -67.35
C ALA A 282 13.97 13.04 -68.41
N LEU A 283 13.22 14.08 -67.98
CA LEU A 283 12.50 14.99 -68.90
C LEU A 283 13.46 15.75 -69.82
N LYS A 284 14.59 16.26 -69.30
CA LYS A 284 15.63 16.91 -70.15
C LYS A 284 16.28 15.98 -71.12
N LYS A 285 16.30 14.68 -70.92
CA LYS A 285 16.87 13.69 -71.87
C LYS A 285 15.86 13.33 -72.98
N SER A 286 14.56 13.38 -72.66
CA SER A 286 13.49 13.19 -73.66
C SER A 286 13.38 14.35 -74.63
N ASP A 287 13.53 15.61 -74.21
CA ASP A 287 13.53 16.82 -75.05
C ASP A 287 14.77 16.96 -75.98
N LYS A 288 15.79 16.13 -75.79
CA LYS A 288 16.99 16.10 -76.67
C LYS A 288 16.98 14.97 -77.67
N SER A 289 15.95 14.13 -77.75
CA SER A 289 15.86 12.97 -78.64
C SER A 289 14.84 13.16 -79.77
N ASP A 290 14.13 14.31 -79.78
CA ASP A 290 13.35 14.82 -80.93
C ASP A 290 14.14 15.92 -81.65
#